data_dc3938b6593c8d758ed2ff34b3b1573b
#
_entry.id   dc3938b6593c8d758ed2ff34b3b1573b
#
_cell.length_a   1.000
_cell.length_b   1.000
_cell.length_c   1.000
_cell.angle_alpha   90.00
_cell.angle_beta   90.00
_cell.angle_gamma   90.00
#
_symmetry.space_group_name_H-M   'P 1'
#
loop_
_entity.id
_entity.type
_entity.pdbx_description
1 polymer ?
#
loop_
_entity_poly.entity_id
_entity_poly.type
_entity_poly.pdbx_seq_one_letter_code
_entity_poly.pdbx_strand_id
1 'polypeptide(L)'
;GVDELAHVDAVNGEPTIFLMIASYRDWQCRDTAASALARATHPRRVVVAAVQQNRPGDVGCADPPVPCSEDPHQPLCKYSSQVRVYAMDANDATGPVYARHVGYRMYRGEAFALQVDAHCVFVNGWDVGIIDQWKRTRNEMAVLSTYLTDLEGSVSPSGDSLRKTRPIMCNSDFEGSPGYLRHGAQPERVPAIRDVPMLQPYWAAGFSFARGHFVHRVRYDCCLPMVFMGEEISIGVRAWTHGYD
;
A
#
# COMPACT_ATOMS: atom_id res chain seq x y z
N GLY A 1 7.48 -17.89 -20.30
CA GLY A 1 8.36 -18.29 -19.33
C GLY A 1 9.18 -17.18 -18.70
N VAL A 2 10.51 -17.25 -18.79
CA VAL A 2 11.44 -16.33 -18.10
C VAL A 2 11.40 -14.92 -18.71
N ASP A 3 11.16 -14.81 -20.00
CA ASP A 3 11.12 -13.52 -20.71
C ASP A 3 9.88 -12.67 -20.37
N GLU A 4 8.74 -13.29 -20.04
CA GLU A 4 7.56 -12.57 -19.58
C GLU A 4 7.75 -11.94 -18.19
N LEU A 5 8.51 -12.58 -17.32
CA LEU A 5 8.81 -12.06 -15.98
C LEU A 5 9.78 -10.87 -16.04
N ALA A 6 10.72 -10.86 -16.98
CA ALA A 6 11.66 -9.74 -17.16
C ALA A 6 10.95 -8.44 -17.59
N HIS A 7 9.84 -8.53 -18.32
CA HIS A 7 9.05 -7.36 -18.71
C HIS A 7 8.18 -6.79 -17.56
N VAL A 8 7.87 -7.59 -16.54
CA VAL A 8 7.07 -7.15 -15.39
C VAL A 8 7.96 -6.51 -14.31
N ASP A 9 9.24 -6.92 -14.21
CA ASP A 9 10.18 -6.41 -13.22
C ASP A 9 10.62 -4.95 -13.51
N ALA A 10 10.68 -4.55 -14.78
CA ALA A 10 11.05 -3.18 -15.17
C ALA A 10 10.26 -2.66 -16.37
N VAL A 11 9.96 -1.38 -16.38
CA VAL A 11 9.39 -0.64 -17.52
C VAL A 11 10.29 0.53 -17.85
N ASN A 12 10.77 0.61 -19.10
CA ASN A 12 11.73 1.61 -19.56
C ASN A 12 13.01 1.69 -18.70
N GLY A 13 13.49 0.55 -18.19
CA GLY A 13 14.65 0.48 -17.30
C GLY A 13 14.37 0.83 -15.83
N GLU A 14 13.14 1.23 -15.51
CA GLU A 14 12.73 1.55 -14.14
C GLU A 14 12.03 0.36 -13.47
N PRO A 15 12.42 -0.01 -12.24
CA PRO A 15 11.80 -1.13 -11.53
C PRO A 15 10.32 -0.87 -11.26
N THR A 16 9.49 -1.87 -11.48
CA THR A 16 8.04 -1.77 -11.33
C THR A 16 7.59 -1.82 -9.86
N ILE A 17 6.46 -1.19 -9.57
CA ILE A 17 5.84 -1.16 -8.24
C ILE A 17 4.42 -1.72 -8.35
N PHE A 18 4.16 -2.80 -7.64
CA PHE A 18 2.82 -3.33 -7.40
C PHE A 18 2.21 -2.59 -6.21
N LEU A 19 1.23 -1.72 -6.47
CA LEU A 19 0.48 -1.00 -5.44
C LEU A 19 -0.82 -1.73 -5.13
N MET A 20 -0.90 -2.36 -3.95
CA MET A 20 -2.08 -3.10 -3.50
C MET A 20 -2.95 -2.24 -2.57
N ILE A 21 -4.23 -2.16 -2.89
CA ILE A 21 -5.27 -1.43 -2.14
C ILE A 21 -6.39 -2.42 -1.81
N ALA A 22 -6.74 -2.57 -0.53
CA ALA A 22 -7.94 -3.26 -0.09
C ALA A 22 -9.00 -2.22 0.32
N SER A 23 -10.15 -2.22 -0.33
CA SER A 23 -11.22 -1.24 -0.15
C SER A 23 -12.54 -1.92 0.23
N TYR A 24 -13.20 -1.43 1.26
CA TYR A 24 -14.53 -1.81 1.64
C TYR A 24 -15.44 -0.58 1.64
N ARG A 25 -16.21 -0.41 0.55
CA ARG A 25 -17.15 0.70 0.37
C ARG A 25 -16.53 2.09 0.59
N ASP A 26 -15.24 2.20 0.28
CA ASP A 26 -14.49 3.43 0.48
C ASP A 26 -14.41 4.23 -0.83
N TRP A 27 -15.14 5.34 -0.89
CA TRP A 27 -15.19 6.22 -2.06
C TRP A 27 -13.84 6.89 -2.37
N GLN A 28 -12.93 6.97 -1.38
CA GLN A 28 -11.60 7.55 -1.54
C GLN A 28 -10.62 6.63 -2.29
N CYS A 29 -10.97 5.35 -2.47
CA CYS A 29 -10.12 4.38 -3.16
C CYS A 29 -9.69 4.87 -4.56
N ARG A 30 -10.59 5.47 -5.32
CA ARG A 30 -10.28 6.04 -6.64
C ARG A 30 -9.28 7.20 -6.55
N ASP A 31 -9.41 8.04 -5.52
CA ASP A 31 -8.54 9.20 -5.32
C ASP A 31 -7.15 8.76 -4.88
N THR A 32 -7.07 7.68 -4.08
CA THR A 32 -5.81 7.00 -3.74
C THR A 32 -5.11 6.49 -5.00
N ALA A 33 -5.81 5.72 -5.85
CA ALA A 33 -5.27 5.22 -7.11
C ALA A 33 -4.87 6.34 -8.07
N ALA A 34 -5.74 7.35 -8.23
CA ALA A 34 -5.49 8.51 -9.09
C ALA A 34 -4.26 9.30 -8.62
N SER A 35 -4.14 9.60 -7.32
CA SER A 35 -3.00 10.35 -6.79
C SER A 35 -1.69 9.58 -6.92
N ALA A 36 -1.71 8.26 -6.74
CA ALA A 36 -0.54 7.41 -6.94
C ALA A 36 0.02 7.53 -8.37
N LEU A 37 -0.87 7.45 -9.36
CA LEU A 37 -0.50 7.55 -10.79
C LEU A 37 -0.13 8.98 -11.19
N ALA A 38 -0.87 9.99 -10.71
CA ALA A 38 -0.64 11.39 -11.07
C ALA A 38 0.67 11.95 -10.52
N ARG A 39 1.07 11.53 -9.32
CA ARG A 39 2.20 12.09 -8.58
C ARG A 39 3.48 11.26 -8.64
N ALA A 40 3.46 10.12 -9.31
CA ALA A 40 4.65 9.36 -9.60
C ALA A 40 5.52 10.10 -10.63
N THR A 41 6.84 10.06 -10.44
CA THR A 41 7.82 10.52 -11.45
C THR A 41 7.78 9.61 -12.69
N HIS A 42 7.61 8.31 -12.47
CA HIS A 42 7.52 7.32 -13.53
C HIS A 42 6.20 6.54 -13.44
N PRO A 43 5.06 7.15 -13.78
CA PRO A 43 3.75 6.52 -13.57
C PRO A 43 3.58 5.19 -14.31
N ARG A 44 4.27 4.99 -15.45
CA ARG A 44 4.18 3.74 -16.23
C ARG A 44 4.72 2.52 -15.52
N ARG A 45 5.54 2.68 -14.48
CA ARG A 45 6.05 1.57 -13.66
C ARG A 45 5.13 1.16 -12.49
N VAL A 46 4.08 1.95 -12.23
CA VAL A 46 3.15 1.70 -11.12
C VAL A 46 1.98 0.88 -11.64
N VAL A 47 1.75 -0.28 -11.02
CA VAL A 47 0.59 -1.14 -11.29
C VAL A 47 -0.28 -1.12 -10.05
N VAL A 48 -1.47 -0.55 -10.17
CA VAL A 48 -2.46 -0.51 -9.08
C VAL A 48 -3.29 -1.79 -9.13
N ALA A 49 -3.41 -2.46 -7.98
CA ALA A 49 -4.24 -3.63 -7.79
C ALA A 49 -5.22 -3.38 -6.63
N ALA A 50 -6.47 -3.14 -6.94
CA ALA A 50 -7.50 -2.84 -5.96
C ALA A 50 -8.45 -4.03 -5.76
N VAL A 51 -8.60 -4.47 -4.52
CA VAL A 51 -9.71 -5.35 -4.12
C VAL A 51 -10.84 -4.45 -3.63
N GLN A 52 -11.87 -4.37 -4.43
CA GLN A 52 -13.00 -3.48 -4.23
C GLN A 52 -14.21 -4.28 -3.75
N GLN A 53 -14.62 -4.06 -2.50
CA GLN A 53 -15.77 -4.72 -1.87
C GLN A 53 -16.92 -3.72 -1.77
N ASN A 54 -17.71 -3.60 -2.84
CA ASN A 54 -18.71 -2.55 -3.02
C ASN A 54 -20.13 -3.12 -3.14
N ARG A 55 -21.11 -2.26 -2.88
CA ARG A 55 -22.52 -2.47 -3.25
C ARG A 55 -22.83 -1.76 -4.57
N PRO A 56 -23.93 -2.12 -5.24
CA PRO A 56 -24.42 -1.35 -6.38
C PRO A 56 -24.59 0.13 -6.02
N GLY A 57 -23.99 1.02 -6.82
CA GLY A 57 -24.00 2.46 -6.63
C GLY A 57 -22.81 3.03 -5.82
N ASP A 58 -22.00 2.19 -5.19
CA ASP A 58 -20.74 2.65 -4.59
C ASP A 58 -19.72 3.02 -5.69
N VAL A 59 -18.85 3.99 -5.40
CA VAL A 59 -17.79 4.42 -6.34
C VAL A 59 -16.71 3.37 -6.43
N GLY A 60 -16.33 3.01 -7.65
CA GLY A 60 -15.25 2.05 -7.90
C GLY A 60 -13.87 2.68 -7.84
N CYS A 61 -12.87 1.87 -7.46
CA CYS A 61 -11.46 2.31 -7.36
C CYS A 61 -10.85 2.72 -8.72
N ALA A 62 -11.40 2.22 -9.83
CA ALA A 62 -10.97 2.57 -11.18
C ALA A 62 -11.91 3.56 -11.90
N ASP A 63 -12.99 4.00 -11.24
CA ASP A 63 -13.96 4.90 -11.84
C ASP A 63 -13.40 6.32 -11.92
N PRO A 64 -13.18 6.89 -13.11
CA PRO A 64 -12.70 8.25 -13.22
C PRO A 64 -13.76 9.25 -12.73
N PRO A 65 -13.37 10.36 -12.07
CA PRO A 65 -14.31 11.37 -11.60
C PRO A 65 -15.11 12.04 -12.73
N VAL A 66 -14.54 12.10 -13.93
CA VAL A 66 -15.16 12.61 -15.15
C VAL A 66 -15.04 11.53 -16.24
N PRO A 67 -16.03 11.34 -17.13
CA PRO A 67 -15.93 10.40 -18.22
C PRO A 67 -14.65 10.58 -19.05
N CYS A 68 -14.00 9.47 -19.44
CA CYS A 68 -12.76 9.53 -20.24
C CYS A 68 -12.94 10.17 -21.62
N SER A 69 -14.18 10.24 -22.11
CA SER A 69 -14.53 10.99 -23.34
C SER A 69 -14.43 12.50 -23.18
N GLU A 70 -14.59 13.01 -21.95
CA GLU A 70 -14.53 14.43 -21.63
C GLU A 70 -13.12 14.84 -21.19
N ASP A 71 -12.46 14.01 -20.36
CA ASP A 71 -11.06 14.19 -19.94
C ASP A 71 -10.26 12.89 -20.06
N PRO A 72 -9.69 12.60 -21.24
CA PRO A 72 -8.85 11.42 -21.45
C PRO A 72 -7.47 11.52 -20.75
N HIS A 73 -7.09 12.70 -20.26
CA HIS A 73 -5.78 12.95 -19.65
C HIS A 73 -5.76 12.72 -18.13
N GLN A 74 -6.91 12.62 -17.50
CA GLN A 74 -6.98 12.28 -16.08
C GLN A 74 -6.34 10.92 -15.78
N PRO A 75 -5.75 10.73 -14.60
CA PRO A 75 -4.89 9.57 -14.30
C PRO A 75 -5.54 8.22 -14.56
N LEU A 76 -6.79 8.03 -14.13
CA LEU A 76 -7.51 6.75 -14.26
C LEU A 76 -7.92 6.43 -15.70
N CYS A 77 -7.97 7.42 -16.59
CA CYS A 77 -8.16 7.21 -18.03
C CYS A 77 -6.83 6.97 -18.74
N LYS A 78 -5.86 7.84 -18.51
CA LYS A 78 -4.54 7.80 -19.16
C LYS A 78 -3.76 6.51 -18.84
N TYR A 79 -3.90 5.99 -17.62
CA TYR A 79 -3.19 4.82 -17.11
C TYR A 79 -4.15 3.65 -16.80
N SER A 80 -5.31 3.61 -17.41
CA SER A 80 -6.35 2.60 -17.15
C SER A 80 -5.84 1.15 -17.28
N SER A 81 -4.94 0.87 -18.21
CA SER A 81 -4.33 -0.45 -18.40
C SER A 81 -3.43 -0.90 -17.23
N GLN A 82 -3.04 0.02 -16.36
CA GLN A 82 -2.23 -0.26 -15.17
C GLN A 82 -3.07 -0.45 -13.91
N VAL A 83 -4.39 -0.30 -13.99
CA VAL A 83 -5.30 -0.47 -12.87
C VAL A 83 -6.04 -1.80 -13.00
N ARG A 84 -5.75 -2.71 -12.09
CA ARG A 84 -6.38 -4.03 -11.97
C ARG A 84 -7.38 -3.98 -10.82
N VAL A 85 -8.63 -4.32 -11.06
CA VAL A 85 -9.66 -4.36 -10.02
C VAL A 85 -10.20 -5.79 -9.89
N TYR A 86 -10.22 -6.28 -8.65
CA TYR A 86 -10.99 -7.44 -8.27
C TYR A 86 -12.24 -6.97 -7.52
N ALA A 87 -13.40 -7.12 -8.14
CA ALA A 87 -14.66 -6.70 -7.56
C ALA A 87 -15.32 -7.85 -6.77
N MET A 88 -15.74 -7.54 -5.54
CA MET A 88 -16.52 -8.41 -4.66
C MET A 88 -17.78 -7.68 -4.22
N ASP A 89 -18.86 -8.43 -3.97
CA ASP A 89 -20.00 -7.86 -3.24
C ASP A 89 -19.60 -7.55 -1.79
N ALA A 90 -19.99 -6.38 -1.31
CA ALA A 90 -19.71 -5.98 0.08
C ALA A 90 -20.34 -6.90 1.12
N ASN A 91 -21.39 -7.64 0.76
CA ASN A 91 -22.02 -8.63 1.65
C ASN A 91 -21.15 -9.89 1.83
N ASP A 92 -20.24 -10.17 0.88
CA ASP A 92 -19.30 -11.30 0.94
C ASP A 92 -17.97 -10.91 1.63
N ALA A 93 -17.84 -9.67 2.06
CA ALA A 93 -16.64 -9.18 2.73
C ALA A 93 -16.44 -9.85 4.08
N THR A 94 -15.27 -10.44 4.28
CA THR A 94 -14.90 -11.14 5.51
C THR A 94 -13.71 -10.49 6.24
N GLY A 95 -13.50 -9.20 5.99
CA GLY A 95 -12.47 -8.40 6.66
C GLY A 95 -11.19 -8.16 5.83
N PRO A 96 -10.26 -7.34 6.35
CA PRO A 96 -9.10 -6.87 5.61
C PRO A 96 -8.11 -7.99 5.27
N VAL A 97 -7.93 -8.97 6.14
CA VAL A 97 -6.99 -10.10 5.94
C VAL A 97 -7.34 -10.86 4.66
N TYR A 98 -8.61 -11.19 4.47
CA TYR A 98 -9.05 -11.88 3.25
C TYR A 98 -8.93 -11.00 2.01
N ALA A 99 -9.33 -9.73 2.10
CA ALA A 99 -9.21 -8.80 0.98
C ALA A 99 -7.75 -8.64 0.53
N ARG A 100 -6.81 -8.53 1.47
CA ARG A 100 -5.37 -8.45 1.19
C ARG A 100 -4.82 -9.77 0.66
N HIS A 101 -5.32 -10.92 1.15
CA HIS A 101 -5.01 -12.22 0.55
C HIS A 101 -5.38 -12.27 -0.94
N VAL A 102 -6.58 -11.83 -1.29
CA VAL A 102 -7.02 -11.75 -2.69
C VAL A 102 -6.17 -10.75 -3.47
N GLY A 103 -5.88 -9.59 -2.89
CA GLY A 103 -5.04 -8.55 -3.49
C GLY A 103 -3.65 -9.06 -3.87
N TYR A 104 -2.99 -9.80 -2.99
CA TYR A 104 -1.68 -10.39 -3.25
C TYR A 104 -1.68 -11.39 -4.42
N ARG A 105 -2.81 -12.01 -4.75
CA ARG A 105 -2.93 -12.89 -5.92
C ARG A 105 -2.93 -12.14 -7.26
N MET A 106 -3.08 -10.83 -7.23
CA MET A 106 -2.97 -9.99 -8.44
C MET A 106 -1.53 -9.60 -8.78
N TYR A 107 -0.56 -9.86 -7.89
CA TYR A 107 0.86 -9.68 -8.15
C TYR A 107 1.34 -10.55 -9.31
N ARG A 108 2.21 -10.00 -10.17
CA ARG A 108 2.68 -10.67 -11.40
C ARG A 108 4.21 -10.73 -11.52
N GLY A 109 4.94 -10.35 -10.48
CA GLY A 109 6.41 -10.35 -10.51
C GLY A 109 7.01 -8.95 -10.55
N GLU A 110 6.25 -7.92 -10.21
CA GLU A 110 6.75 -6.55 -10.08
C GLU A 110 7.94 -6.49 -9.11
N ALA A 111 8.92 -5.61 -9.37
CA ALA A 111 10.17 -5.54 -8.61
C ALA A 111 9.96 -5.20 -7.13
N PHE A 112 8.99 -4.32 -6.86
CA PHE A 112 8.60 -3.89 -5.53
C PHE A 112 7.10 -4.09 -5.31
N ALA A 113 6.72 -4.20 -4.04
CA ALA A 113 5.33 -4.22 -3.60
C ALA A 113 5.11 -3.14 -2.55
N LEU A 114 4.06 -2.35 -2.74
CA LEU A 114 3.57 -1.35 -1.81
C LEU A 114 2.13 -1.70 -1.44
N GLN A 115 1.83 -1.82 -0.17
CA GLN A 115 0.48 -1.94 0.36
C GLN A 115 0.09 -0.66 1.07
N VAL A 116 -1.10 -0.13 0.79
CA VAL A 116 -1.66 1.03 1.48
C VAL A 116 -3.16 0.84 1.74
N ASP A 117 -3.69 1.64 2.65
CA ASP A 117 -5.14 1.75 2.86
C ASP A 117 -5.83 2.47 1.68
N ALA A 118 -7.15 2.32 1.59
CA ALA A 118 -7.94 2.84 0.47
C ALA A 118 -8.12 4.37 0.48
N HIS A 119 -7.72 5.06 1.54
CA HIS A 119 -7.90 6.50 1.74
C HIS A 119 -6.57 7.24 1.93
N CYS A 120 -5.61 6.96 1.07
CA CYS A 120 -4.28 7.58 1.08
C CYS A 120 -4.13 8.63 -0.02
N VAL A 121 -3.25 9.60 0.20
CA VAL A 121 -2.83 10.57 -0.82
C VAL A 121 -1.31 10.51 -0.95
N PHE A 122 -0.85 10.34 -2.17
CA PHE A 122 0.57 10.30 -2.48
C PHE A 122 1.13 11.71 -2.69
N VAL A 123 2.42 11.89 -2.39
CA VAL A 123 3.14 13.14 -2.66
C VAL A 123 3.88 13.06 -4.00
N ASN A 124 4.29 14.21 -4.54
CA ASN A 124 5.05 14.27 -5.78
C ASN A 124 6.36 13.46 -5.67
N GLY A 125 6.67 12.64 -6.69
CA GLY A 125 7.90 11.85 -6.76
C GLY A 125 7.99 10.72 -5.74
N TRP A 126 6.89 10.31 -5.15
CA TRP A 126 6.83 9.26 -4.13
C TRP A 126 7.50 7.96 -4.55
N ASP A 127 7.34 7.58 -5.81
CA ASP A 127 7.84 6.33 -6.39
C ASP A 127 9.38 6.27 -6.45
N VAL A 128 10.03 7.39 -6.71
CA VAL A 128 11.49 7.53 -6.66
C VAL A 128 11.96 7.59 -5.22
N GLY A 129 11.28 8.43 -4.41
CA GLY A 129 11.66 8.65 -3.02
C GLY A 129 11.60 7.37 -2.17
N ILE A 130 10.56 6.54 -2.34
CA ILE A 130 10.41 5.31 -1.55
C ILE A 130 11.46 4.25 -1.95
N ILE A 131 11.76 4.11 -3.24
CA ILE A 131 12.81 3.21 -3.70
C ILE A 131 14.19 3.68 -3.20
N ASP A 132 14.45 4.99 -3.21
CA ASP A 132 15.70 5.53 -2.67
C ASP A 132 15.83 5.25 -1.16
N GLN A 133 14.78 5.48 -0.40
CA GLN A 133 14.73 5.13 1.03
C GLN A 133 14.99 3.63 1.25
N TRP A 134 14.35 2.77 0.47
CA TRP A 134 14.56 1.34 0.58
C TRP A 134 16.01 0.95 0.25
N LYS A 135 16.58 1.48 -0.81
CA LYS A 135 17.99 1.23 -1.19
C LYS A 135 18.98 1.64 -0.11
N ARG A 136 18.69 2.69 0.67
CA ARG A 136 19.54 3.17 1.78
C ARG A 136 19.61 2.18 2.93
N THR A 137 18.67 1.26 3.08
CA THR A 137 18.76 0.17 4.06
C THR A 137 19.91 -0.78 3.78
N ARG A 138 20.31 -0.92 2.50
CA ARG A 138 21.30 -1.90 2.01
C ARG A 138 20.93 -3.34 2.40
N ASN A 139 19.66 -3.61 2.56
CA ASN A 139 19.14 -4.90 2.94
C ASN A 139 18.03 -5.31 1.97
N GLU A 140 18.25 -6.40 1.21
CA GLU A 140 17.29 -6.94 0.24
C GLU A 140 15.98 -7.42 0.91
N MET A 141 16.06 -7.75 2.22
CA MET A 141 14.93 -8.20 3.02
C MET A 141 14.28 -7.08 3.84
N ALA A 142 14.66 -5.82 3.59
CA ALA A 142 14.07 -4.69 4.31
C ALA A 142 12.61 -4.45 3.91
N VAL A 143 11.79 -4.14 4.92
CA VAL A 143 10.40 -3.70 4.78
C VAL A 143 10.27 -2.29 5.37
N LEU A 144 10.02 -1.30 4.53
CA LEU A 144 9.67 0.04 5.01
C LEU A 144 8.20 0.02 5.46
N SER A 145 7.96 0.28 6.72
CA SER A 145 6.61 0.28 7.29
C SER A 145 6.45 1.37 8.34
N THR A 146 5.29 2.02 8.35
CA THR A 146 4.97 3.07 9.32
C THR A 146 3.47 3.33 9.33
N TYR A 147 2.94 3.89 10.40
CA TYR A 147 1.64 4.55 10.32
C TYR A 147 1.77 5.86 9.54
N LEU A 148 0.79 6.13 8.70
CA LEU A 148 0.73 7.36 7.94
C LEU A 148 0.22 8.51 8.82
N THR A 149 0.58 9.73 8.42
CA THR A 149 0.08 10.95 9.06
C THR A 149 -1.32 11.29 8.56
N ASP A 150 -2.06 12.08 9.33
CA ASP A 150 -3.35 12.59 8.89
C ASP A 150 -3.22 13.32 7.55
N LEU A 151 -4.23 13.18 6.72
CA LEU A 151 -4.26 13.82 5.39
C LEU A 151 -4.27 15.35 5.50
N GLU A 152 -5.05 15.87 6.45
CA GLU A 152 -5.14 17.30 6.68
C GLU A 152 -3.80 17.90 7.12
N GLY A 153 -3.34 18.91 6.40
CA GLY A 153 -2.07 19.56 6.63
C GLY A 153 -0.81 18.72 6.31
N SER A 154 -0.95 17.54 5.71
CA SER A 154 0.19 16.69 5.34
C SER A 154 0.68 16.89 3.91
N VAL A 155 -0.24 17.22 2.99
CA VAL A 155 0.05 17.37 1.57
C VAL A 155 -0.45 18.74 1.11
N SER A 156 0.41 19.50 0.42
CA SER A 156 0.03 20.78 -0.17
C SER A 156 -0.94 20.59 -1.35
N PRO A 157 -1.66 21.62 -1.76
CA PRO A 157 -2.45 21.59 -3.00
C PRO A 157 -1.61 21.23 -4.24
N SER A 158 -0.31 21.60 -4.26
CA SER A 158 0.63 21.25 -5.34
C SER A 158 1.11 19.80 -5.26
N GLY A 159 0.80 19.06 -4.19
CA GLY A 159 1.20 17.66 -4.02
C GLY A 159 2.49 17.44 -3.23
N ASP A 160 3.05 18.47 -2.62
CA ASP A 160 4.30 18.36 -1.86
C ASP A 160 4.03 18.00 -0.41
N SER A 161 4.95 17.26 0.23
CA SER A 161 4.86 16.93 1.64
C SER A 161 5.09 18.17 2.52
N LEU A 162 4.15 18.44 3.40
CA LEU A 162 4.25 19.49 4.42
C LEU A 162 4.77 18.95 5.75
N ARG A 163 4.84 17.64 5.95
CA ARG A 163 5.23 17.01 7.21
C ARG A 163 6.74 17.02 7.41
N LYS A 164 7.12 17.39 8.64
CA LYS A 164 8.50 17.36 9.12
C LYS A 164 8.72 16.37 10.25
N THR A 165 7.65 15.73 10.69
CA THR A 165 7.60 14.74 11.78
C THR A 165 7.02 13.43 11.28
N ARG A 166 7.18 12.37 12.06
CA ARG A 166 6.60 11.05 11.80
C ARG A 166 6.04 10.45 13.08
N PRO A 167 5.03 9.59 13.02
CA PRO A 167 4.64 8.77 14.15
C PRO A 167 5.72 7.72 14.46
N ILE A 168 5.80 7.31 15.71
CA ILE A 168 6.63 6.16 16.13
C ILE A 168 5.70 5.01 16.49
N MET A 169 5.94 3.85 15.92
CA MET A 169 5.24 2.61 16.25
C MET A 169 6.00 1.91 17.39
N CYS A 170 5.72 2.26 18.64
CA CYS A 170 6.46 1.75 19.78
C CYS A 170 5.59 1.42 21.00
N ASN A 171 4.28 1.56 20.87
CA ASN A 171 3.34 1.25 21.94
C ASN A 171 2.69 -0.11 21.71
N SER A 172 2.61 -0.93 22.75
CA SER A 172 1.90 -2.21 22.70
C SER A 172 1.19 -2.49 24.01
N ASP A 173 -0.05 -2.93 23.92
CA ASP A 173 -0.90 -3.26 25.04
C ASP A 173 -1.73 -4.50 24.75
N PHE A 174 -2.22 -5.16 25.80
CA PHE A 174 -3.26 -6.16 25.70
C PHE A 174 -4.63 -5.53 25.87
N GLU A 175 -5.47 -5.66 24.85
CA GLU A 175 -6.84 -5.14 24.85
C GLU A 175 -7.88 -6.25 24.76
N GLY A 176 -9.09 -5.97 25.25
CA GLY A 176 -10.21 -6.91 25.16
C GLY A 176 -10.23 -8.03 26.22
N SER A 177 -11.22 -8.90 26.08
CA SER A 177 -11.40 -10.11 26.91
C SER A 177 -11.87 -11.27 26.04
N PRO A 178 -11.08 -12.35 25.83
CA PRO A 178 -9.68 -12.48 26.24
C PRO A 178 -8.77 -11.44 25.56
N GLY A 179 -7.68 -11.11 26.22
CA GLY A 179 -6.76 -10.08 25.72
C GLY A 179 -6.07 -10.47 24.41
N TYR A 180 -5.99 -9.55 23.48
CA TYR A 180 -5.16 -9.66 22.28
C TYR A 180 -4.09 -8.56 22.27
N LEU A 181 -2.93 -8.88 21.74
CA LEU A 181 -1.84 -7.91 21.62
C LEU A 181 -2.16 -6.93 20.48
N ARG A 182 -2.11 -5.64 20.81
CA ARG A 182 -2.21 -4.54 19.87
C ARG A 182 -0.99 -3.67 19.96
N HIS A 183 -0.53 -3.14 18.83
CA HIS A 183 0.42 -2.05 18.80
C HIS A 183 -0.23 -0.77 18.26
N GLY A 184 0.39 0.38 18.55
CA GLY A 184 -0.11 1.68 18.13
C GLY A 184 1.02 2.67 17.92
N ALA A 185 0.66 3.83 17.36
CA ALA A 185 1.59 4.94 17.20
C ALA A 185 1.59 5.84 18.41
N GLN A 186 2.75 6.43 18.71
CA GLN A 186 2.86 7.59 19.59
C GLN A 186 2.63 8.87 18.79
N PRO A 187 2.25 9.98 19.45
CA PRO A 187 2.09 11.26 18.79
C PRO A 187 3.32 11.68 17.98
N GLU A 188 3.08 12.35 16.87
CA GLU A 188 4.12 12.82 15.95
C GLU A 188 4.98 13.92 16.57
N ARG A 189 6.01 13.54 17.34
CA ARG A 189 6.95 14.47 17.98
C ARG A 189 8.38 14.32 17.51
N VAL A 190 8.65 13.29 16.69
CA VAL A 190 10.00 13.01 16.21
C VAL A 190 10.18 13.49 14.79
N PRO A 191 11.37 13.97 14.42
CA PRO A 191 11.66 14.37 13.05
C PRO A 191 11.46 13.24 12.05
N ALA A 192 11.01 13.58 10.84
CA ALA A 192 10.98 12.65 9.73
C ALA A 192 12.39 12.14 9.40
N ILE A 193 12.51 10.86 9.11
CA ILE A 193 13.77 10.27 8.68
C ILE A 193 14.01 10.64 7.20
N ARG A 194 15.14 11.28 6.93
CA ARG A 194 15.54 11.69 5.58
C ARG A 194 16.74 10.92 5.04
N ASP A 195 17.45 10.24 5.92
CA ASP A 195 18.65 9.50 5.59
C ASP A 195 18.39 7.99 5.55
N VAL A 196 19.05 7.22 6.41
CA VAL A 196 18.88 5.77 6.48
C VAL A 196 17.67 5.44 7.34
N PRO A 197 16.74 4.59 6.88
CA PRO A 197 15.65 4.09 7.70
C PRO A 197 16.14 3.43 8.98
N MET A 198 15.35 3.52 10.04
CA MET A 198 15.66 2.94 11.35
C MET A 198 14.80 1.70 11.57
N LEU A 199 15.38 0.68 12.20
CA LEU A 199 14.63 -0.49 12.65
C LEU A 199 13.54 -0.07 13.64
N GLN A 200 12.39 -0.72 13.53
CA GLN A 200 11.28 -0.59 14.45
C GLN A 200 10.66 -1.96 14.74
N PRO A 201 10.02 -2.17 15.90
CA PRO A 201 9.56 -3.50 16.31
C PRO A 201 8.27 -3.96 15.62
N TYR A 202 7.55 -3.08 14.93
CA TYR A 202 6.21 -3.34 14.42
C TYR A 202 6.06 -3.06 12.94
N TRP A 203 5.15 -3.80 12.32
CA TRP A 203 4.72 -3.66 10.95
C TRP A 203 3.32 -3.03 10.89
N ALA A 204 3.08 -2.13 9.95
CA ALA A 204 1.81 -1.45 9.72
C ALA A 204 1.14 -1.93 8.43
N ALA A 205 -0.14 -2.30 8.52
CA ALA A 205 -0.92 -2.74 7.38
C ALA A 205 -1.31 -1.60 6.42
N GLY A 206 -1.41 -0.39 6.94
CA GLY A 206 -1.76 0.81 6.17
C GLY A 206 -0.63 1.36 5.30
N PHE A 207 0.61 0.93 5.53
CA PHE A 207 1.76 1.27 4.70
C PHE A 207 2.90 0.26 4.87
N SER A 208 3.17 -0.48 3.80
CA SER A 208 4.26 -1.46 3.77
C SER A 208 4.89 -1.51 2.38
N PHE A 209 6.19 -1.26 2.29
CA PHE A 209 6.94 -1.30 1.04
C PHE A 209 8.16 -2.22 1.14
N ALA A 210 8.25 -3.18 0.23
CA ALA A 210 9.32 -4.17 0.19
C ALA A 210 9.61 -4.61 -1.24
N ARG A 211 10.60 -5.48 -1.42
CA ARG A 211 10.78 -6.22 -2.67
C ARG A 211 9.57 -7.10 -2.96
N GLY A 212 9.26 -7.26 -4.23
CA GLY A 212 8.10 -8.03 -4.67
C GLY A 212 8.02 -9.46 -4.15
N HIS A 213 9.18 -10.09 -3.85
CA HIS A 213 9.20 -11.43 -3.26
C HIS A 213 8.54 -11.51 -1.86
N PHE A 214 8.36 -10.37 -1.18
CA PHE A 214 7.59 -10.29 0.07
C PHE A 214 6.17 -10.85 -0.11
N VAL A 215 5.51 -10.51 -1.21
CA VAL A 215 4.14 -10.95 -1.53
C VAL A 215 4.01 -12.48 -1.56
N HIS A 216 5.04 -13.17 -2.04
CA HIS A 216 5.04 -14.63 -2.11
C HIS A 216 5.46 -15.31 -0.81
N ARG A 217 6.37 -14.71 -0.06
CA ARG A 217 6.94 -15.31 1.16
C ARG A 217 6.10 -15.00 2.39
N VAL A 218 5.55 -13.79 2.48
CA VAL A 218 4.76 -13.32 3.64
C VAL A 218 3.30 -13.20 3.23
N ARG A 219 2.65 -14.36 3.07
CA ARG A 219 1.27 -14.42 2.57
C ARG A 219 0.27 -14.09 3.66
N TYR A 220 -0.80 -13.42 3.27
CA TYR A 220 -2.00 -13.32 4.09
C TYR A 220 -2.76 -14.65 4.15
N ASP A 221 -3.42 -14.90 5.28
CA ASP A 221 -4.27 -16.06 5.46
C ASP A 221 -5.58 -15.95 4.67
N CYS A 222 -5.98 -17.03 4.00
CA CYS A 222 -7.26 -17.10 3.29
C CYS A 222 -8.47 -17.27 4.18
N CYS A 223 -8.25 -17.78 5.42
CA CYS A 223 -9.29 -18.48 6.17
C CYS A 223 -9.48 -17.91 7.60
N LEU A 224 -9.11 -16.66 7.80
CA LEU A 224 -9.31 -15.93 9.06
C LEU A 224 -10.36 -14.82 8.85
N PRO A 225 -11.67 -15.17 8.89
CA PRO A 225 -12.72 -14.18 8.67
C PRO A 225 -12.78 -13.19 9.82
N MET A 226 -13.12 -11.92 9.48
CA MET A 226 -13.35 -10.81 10.41
C MET A 226 -12.15 -10.44 11.30
N VAL A 227 -10.95 -10.93 10.99
CA VAL A 227 -9.74 -10.49 11.71
C VAL A 227 -9.36 -9.10 11.24
N PHE A 228 -9.31 -8.18 12.18
CA PHE A 228 -8.78 -6.82 12.04
C PHE A 228 -7.64 -6.63 13.05
N MET A 229 -7.94 -6.69 14.35
CA MET A 229 -6.89 -6.66 15.37
C MET A 229 -6.07 -7.95 15.34
N GLY A 230 -4.75 -7.81 15.41
CA GLY A 230 -3.81 -8.92 15.30
C GLY A 230 -3.29 -9.21 13.89
N GLU A 231 -3.88 -8.62 12.83
CA GLU A 231 -3.35 -8.71 11.47
C GLU A 231 -1.89 -8.25 11.40
N GLU A 232 -1.62 -7.05 11.90
CA GLU A 232 -0.31 -6.41 11.84
C GLU A 232 0.74 -7.21 12.62
N ILE A 233 0.39 -7.69 13.82
CA ILE A 233 1.26 -8.58 14.60
C ILE A 233 1.52 -9.89 13.85
N SER A 234 0.49 -10.50 13.26
CA SER A 234 0.61 -11.76 12.52
C SER A 234 1.54 -11.63 11.31
N ILE A 235 1.37 -10.58 10.52
CA ILE A 235 2.21 -10.34 9.34
C ILE A 235 3.62 -9.94 9.76
N GLY A 236 3.78 -9.10 10.77
CA GLY A 236 5.10 -8.72 11.29
C GLY A 236 5.90 -9.91 11.78
N VAL A 237 5.30 -10.78 12.60
CA VAL A 237 5.95 -12.02 13.07
C VAL A 237 6.27 -12.97 11.91
N ARG A 238 5.36 -13.11 10.96
CA ARG A 238 5.60 -13.93 9.76
C ARG A 238 6.74 -13.37 8.92
N ALA A 239 6.78 -12.06 8.68
CA ALA A 239 7.87 -11.41 7.98
C ALA A 239 9.22 -11.68 8.68
N TRP A 240 9.29 -11.43 9.97
CA TRP A 240 10.48 -11.68 10.77
C TRP A 240 10.95 -13.15 10.69
N THR A 241 10.04 -14.11 10.83
CA THR A 241 10.40 -15.55 10.74
C THR A 241 10.82 -16.00 9.35
N HIS A 242 10.58 -15.17 8.31
CA HIS A 242 11.05 -15.37 6.95
C HIS A 242 12.30 -14.54 6.62
N GLY A 243 12.91 -13.89 7.63
CA GLY A 243 14.16 -13.15 7.51
C GLY A 243 14.01 -11.72 6.97
N TYR A 244 12.82 -11.12 7.11
CA TYR A 244 12.62 -9.70 6.80
C TYR A 244 12.85 -8.84 8.05
N ASP A 245 13.37 -7.63 7.80
CA ASP A 245 13.64 -6.61 8.82
C ASP A 245 12.82 -5.34 8.57
#